data_6b5218d5d64982d223766477e4faf7cf
#
_entry.id   6b5218d5d64982d223766477e4faf7cf
#
_cell.length_a   1.000
_cell.length_b   1.000
_cell.length_c   1.000
_cell.angle_alpha   90.00
_cell.angle_beta   90.00
_cell.angle_gamma   90.00
#
_symmetry.space_group_name_H-M   'P 1'
#
loop_
_entity.id
_entity.type
_entity.pdbx_description
1 polymer ?
#
loop_
_entity_poly.entity_id
_entity_poly.type
_entity_poly.pdbx_seq_one_letter_code
_entity_poly.pdbx_strand_id
1 'polypeptide(L)'
;MNTSLPIRAVSPDVCVAPQMTPDAMTAVAALGFRSVVNNRPDFEHGPDQPTNAAIEAAARAAGLEYRFLPVDGGYQSPEQIAEFAKLLRELPGPVLAFCRSGARSTRLFLAASAA
;
A
#
# COMPACT_ATOMS: atom_id res chain seq x y z
N MET A 1 15.16 2.13 21.39
CA MET A 1 13.89 1.47 21.07
C MET A 1 13.70 1.36 19.59
N ASN A 2 13.47 0.18 19.15
CA ASN A 2 13.28 -0.05 17.75
C ASN A 2 11.78 -0.05 17.40
N THR A 3 11.37 0.85 16.54
CA THR A 3 9.99 0.89 16.06
C THR A 3 9.98 0.32 14.65
N SER A 4 10.13 -0.98 14.53
CA SER A 4 10.05 -1.56 13.20
C SER A 4 8.59 -1.65 12.77
N LEU A 5 8.35 -1.18 11.55
CA LEU A 5 7.06 -1.39 10.90
C LEU A 5 7.01 -2.81 10.36
N PRO A 6 5.84 -3.46 10.39
CA PRO A 6 5.71 -4.85 9.91
C PRO A 6 5.67 -4.92 8.39
N ILE A 7 6.77 -4.54 7.76
CA ILE A 7 6.89 -4.46 6.31
C ILE A 7 7.62 -5.70 5.80
N ARG A 8 7.13 -6.29 4.72
CA ARG A 8 7.70 -7.51 4.16
C ARG A 8 7.97 -7.31 2.67
N ALA A 9 9.19 -7.61 2.24
CA ALA A 9 9.54 -7.51 0.83
C ALA A 9 8.92 -8.66 0.04
N VAL A 10 8.35 -8.33 -1.13
CA VAL A 10 7.86 -9.34 -2.08
C VAL A 10 8.69 -9.30 -3.36
N SER A 11 9.47 -8.24 -3.56
CA SER A 11 10.46 -8.12 -4.62
C SER A 11 11.47 -7.06 -4.19
N PRO A 12 12.57 -6.86 -4.95
CA PRO A 12 13.54 -5.82 -4.59
C PRO A 12 12.93 -4.42 -4.53
N ASP A 13 11.88 -4.13 -5.29
CA ASP A 13 11.30 -2.80 -5.37
C ASP A 13 9.91 -2.69 -4.76
N VAL A 14 9.33 -3.77 -4.25
CA VAL A 14 7.97 -3.76 -3.72
C VAL A 14 7.93 -4.47 -2.37
N CYS A 15 7.36 -3.78 -1.40
CA CYS A 15 7.07 -4.35 -0.09
C CYS A 15 5.57 -4.27 0.18
N VAL A 16 5.10 -5.12 1.07
CA VAL A 16 3.71 -5.12 1.51
C VAL A 16 3.66 -4.97 3.03
N ALA A 17 2.52 -4.49 3.52
CA ALA A 17 2.36 -4.23 4.94
C ALA A 17 0.89 -4.36 5.34
N PRO A 18 0.61 -4.58 6.64
CA PRO A 18 -0.75 -4.42 7.15
C PRO A 18 -1.12 -2.95 7.21
N GLN A 19 -2.33 -2.66 7.69
CA GLN A 19 -2.84 -1.29 7.77
C GLN A 19 -1.80 -0.32 8.32
N MET A 20 -1.55 0.74 7.57
CA MET A 20 -0.68 1.83 7.98
C MET A 20 -1.53 2.95 8.55
N THR A 21 -0.91 3.78 9.39
CA THR A 21 -1.56 4.97 9.94
C THR A 21 -0.98 6.22 9.26
N PRO A 22 -1.68 7.36 9.35
CA PRO A 22 -1.08 8.61 8.84
C PRO A 22 0.28 8.91 9.49
N ASP A 23 0.41 8.66 10.80
CA ASP A 23 1.66 8.92 11.51
C ASP A 23 2.82 8.07 11.00
N ALA A 24 2.55 6.92 10.42
CA ALA A 24 3.59 6.02 9.92
C ALA A 24 4.24 6.53 8.64
N MET A 25 3.61 7.47 7.94
CA MET A 25 4.10 7.89 6.62
C MET A 25 5.48 8.54 6.67
N THR A 26 5.79 9.28 7.73
CA THR A 26 7.13 9.85 7.90
C THR A 26 8.18 8.74 8.02
N ALA A 27 7.89 7.70 8.80
CA ALA A 27 8.81 6.58 8.95
C ALA A 27 8.96 5.78 7.65
N VAL A 28 7.86 5.62 6.89
CA VAL A 28 7.90 4.96 5.59
C VAL A 28 8.84 5.71 4.65
N ALA A 29 8.72 7.02 4.58
CA ALA A 29 9.62 7.83 3.76
C ALA A 29 11.06 7.74 4.23
N ALA A 30 11.27 7.73 5.56
CA ALA A 30 12.63 7.63 6.12
C ALA A 30 13.29 6.29 5.83
N LEU A 31 12.50 5.23 5.62
CA LEU A 31 13.03 3.92 5.24
C LEU A 31 13.46 3.85 3.78
N GLY A 32 13.19 4.89 3.00
CA GLY A 32 13.61 4.96 1.62
C GLY A 32 12.51 4.67 0.60
N PHE A 33 11.28 4.40 1.05
CA PHE A 33 10.17 4.23 0.12
C PHE A 33 9.86 5.55 -0.57
N ARG A 34 9.41 5.47 -1.81
CA ARG A 34 9.05 6.64 -2.58
C ARG A 34 7.57 6.69 -2.92
N SER A 35 6.88 5.56 -2.86
CA SER A 35 5.46 5.49 -3.20
C SER A 35 4.72 4.56 -2.24
N VAL A 36 3.43 4.87 -2.03
CA VAL A 36 2.54 4.06 -1.20
C VAL A 36 1.28 3.79 -2.00
N VAL A 37 0.82 2.53 -1.98
CA VAL A 37 -0.46 2.13 -2.57
C VAL A 37 -1.33 1.57 -1.46
N ASN A 38 -2.53 2.14 -1.31
CA ASN A 38 -3.50 1.69 -0.32
C ASN A 38 -4.52 0.80 -1.02
N ASN A 39 -4.54 -0.48 -0.66
CA ASN A 39 -5.47 -1.45 -1.25
C ASN A 39 -6.71 -1.69 -0.39
N ARG A 40 -6.83 -1.03 0.74
CA ARG A 40 -7.93 -1.28 1.66
C ARG A 40 -9.05 -0.27 1.47
N PRO A 41 -10.30 -0.73 1.19
CA PRO A 41 -11.43 0.20 1.09
C PRO A 41 -11.65 0.94 2.41
N ASP A 42 -12.11 2.19 2.30
CA ASP A 42 -12.48 2.99 3.47
C ASP A 42 -13.61 2.31 4.23
N PHE A 43 -13.58 2.46 5.54
CA PHE A 43 -14.64 1.98 6.45
C PHE A 43 -14.83 0.47 6.42
N GLU A 44 -13.88 -0.28 5.90
CA GLU A 44 -13.97 -1.75 5.88
C GLU A 44 -14.08 -2.31 7.30
N HIS A 45 -13.43 -1.66 8.25
CA HIS A 45 -13.47 -2.05 9.66
C HIS A 45 -14.14 -0.96 10.51
N GLY A 46 -15.09 -0.21 9.93
CA GLY A 46 -15.82 0.81 10.65
C GLY A 46 -15.11 2.15 10.72
N PRO A 47 -15.65 3.06 11.56
CA PRO A 47 -15.15 4.44 11.59
C PRO A 47 -13.77 4.63 12.23
N ASP A 48 -13.26 3.63 12.93
CA ASP A 48 -11.95 3.72 13.57
C ASP A 48 -10.79 3.48 12.61
N GLN A 49 -11.08 2.96 11.42
CA GLN A 49 -10.06 2.72 10.42
C GLN A 49 -9.59 4.07 9.84
N PRO A 50 -8.27 4.31 9.75
CA PRO A 50 -7.79 5.52 9.10
C PRO A 50 -8.33 5.63 7.67
N THR A 51 -8.81 6.81 7.30
CA THR A 51 -9.37 7.00 5.97
C THR A 51 -8.28 7.16 4.91
N ASN A 52 -8.62 6.83 3.68
CA ASN A 52 -7.77 7.07 2.54
C ASN A 52 -7.30 8.54 2.50
N ALA A 53 -8.22 9.48 2.70
CA ALA A 53 -7.88 10.90 2.63
C ALA A 53 -6.84 11.29 3.68
N ALA A 54 -6.95 10.77 4.90
CA ALA A 54 -6.01 11.09 5.97
C ALA A 54 -4.62 10.51 5.68
N ILE A 55 -4.57 9.29 5.16
CA ILE A 55 -3.28 8.67 4.83
C ILE A 55 -2.65 9.36 3.63
N GLU A 56 -3.46 9.73 2.63
CA GLU A 56 -2.95 10.45 1.46
C GLU A 56 -2.32 11.77 1.87
N ALA A 57 -2.99 12.55 2.72
CA ALA A 57 -2.46 13.83 3.16
C ALA A 57 -1.11 13.66 3.85
N ALA A 58 -1.01 12.67 4.74
CA ALA A 58 0.23 12.39 5.45
C ALA A 58 1.34 11.90 4.52
N ALA A 59 0.99 11.05 3.56
CA ALA A 59 1.97 10.53 2.60
C ALA A 59 2.55 11.66 1.76
N ARG A 60 1.70 12.53 1.24
CA ARG A 60 2.16 13.64 0.42
C ARG A 60 2.99 14.64 1.23
N ALA A 61 2.60 14.88 2.48
CA ALA A 61 3.38 15.73 3.38
C ALA A 61 4.77 15.15 3.65
N ALA A 62 4.90 13.83 3.61
CA ALA A 62 6.19 13.15 3.79
C ALA A 62 6.97 13.02 2.48
N GLY A 63 6.46 13.53 1.37
CA GLY A 63 7.14 13.48 0.08
C GLY A 63 6.91 12.21 -0.71
N LEU A 64 5.93 11.41 -0.33
CA LEU A 64 5.61 10.15 -1.00
C LEU A 64 4.58 10.36 -2.10
N GLU A 65 4.73 9.61 -3.21
CA GLU A 65 3.63 9.44 -4.14
C GLU A 65 2.59 8.52 -3.50
N TYR A 66 1.33 8.74 -3.80
CA TYR A 66 0.27 7.97 -3.16
C TYR A 66 -0.81 7.61 -4.17
N ARG A 67 -1.29 6.36 -4.10
CA ARG A 67 -2.42 5.91 -4.93
C ARG A 67 -3.36 5.08 -4.08
N PHE A 68 -4.65 5.23 -4.35
CA PHE A 68 -5.70 4.48 -3.69
C PHE A 68 -6.29 3.50 -4.70
N LEU A 69 -6.06 2.22 -4.47
CA LEU A 69 -6.64 1.17 -5.32
C LEU A 69 -7.35 0.17 -4.39
N PRO A 70 -8.58 0.51 -3.98
CA PRO A 70 -9.32 -0.35 -3.05
C PRO A 70 -9.73 -1.65 -3.73
N VAL A 71 -9.51 -2.76 -3.03
CA VAL A 71 -9.81 -4.09 -3.53
C VAL A 71 -10.49 -4.85 -2.40
N ASP A 72 -11.60 -5.52 -2.72
CA ASP A 72 -12.31 -6.33 -1.74
C ASP A 72 -11.41 -7.47 -1.22
N GLY A 73 -11.55 -7.78 0.06
CA GLY A 73 -10.73 -8.83 0.67
C GLY A 73 -10.98 -10.22 0.12
N GLY A 74 -12.16 -10.46 -0.44
CA GLY A 74 -12.53 -11.76 -0.98
C GLY A 74 -12.40 -11.89 -2.49
N TYR A 75 -12.14 -10.79 -3.21
CA TYR A 75 -12.08 -10.85 -4.67
C TYR A 75 -11.27 -9.71 -5.26
N GLN A 76 -10.36 -10.06 -6.14
CA GLN A 76 -9.62 -9.08 -6.94
C GLN A 76 -9.94 -9.31 -8.41
N SER A 77 -10.46 -8.27 -9.07
CA SER A 77 -10.88 -8.38 -10.47
C SER A 77 -9.67 -8.32 -11.40
N PRO A 78 -9.81 -8.83 -12.65
CA PRO A 78 -8.75 -8.68 -13.63
C PRO A 78 -8.38 -7.21 -13.86
N GLU A 79 -9.36 -6.30 -13.83
CA GLU A 79 -9.12 -4.87 -13.99
C GLU A 79 -8.28 -4.30 -12.86
N GLN A 80 -8.55 -4.74 -11.63
CA GLN A 80 -7.78 -4.29 -10.47
C GLN A 80 -6.35 -4.82 -10.52
N ILE A 81 -6.17 -6.06 -10.94
CA ILE A 81 -4.85 -6.65 -11.11
C ILE A 81 -4.05 -5.87 -12.17
N ALA A 82 -4.70 -5.56 -13.29
CA ALA A 82 -4.06 -4.79 -14.37
C ALA A 82 -3.70 -3.38 -13.90
N GLU A 83 -4.58 -2.75 -13.13
CA GLU A 83 -4.31 -1.41 -12.61
C GLU A 83 -3.14 -1.44 -11.62
N PHE A 84 -3.09 -2.46 -10.77
CA PHE A 84 -1.98 -2.61 -9.82
C PHE A 84 -0.66 -2.78 -10.57
N ALA A 85 -0.65 -3.61 -11.60
CA ALA A 85 0.55 -3.81 -12.43
C ALA A 85 1.00 -2.49 -13.07
N LYS A 86 0.04 -1.70 -13.56
CA LYS A 86 0.32 -0.40 -14.15
C LYS A 86 0.94 0.55 -13.12
N LEU A 87 0.36 0.62 -11.92
CA LEU A 87 0.89 1.47 -10.86
C LEU A 87 2.32 1.08 -10.49
N LEU A 88 2.63 -0.21 -10.43
CA LEU A 88 3.97 -0.66 -10.11
C LEU A 88 4.98 -0.27 -11.19
N ARG A 89 4.55 -0.15 -12.44
CA ARG A 89 5.43 0.30 -13.52
C ARG A 89 5.63 1.82 -13.51
N GLU A 90 4.60 2.57 -13.09
CA GLU A 90 4.61 4.04 -13.19
C GLU A 90 5.13 4.74 -11.96
N LEU A 91 4.91 4.16 -10.78
CA LEU A 91 5.30 4.82 -9.55
C LEU A 91 6.80 4.67 -9.29
N PRO A 92 7.43 5.71 -8.72
CA PRO A 92 8.84 5.57 -8.35
C PRO A 92 8.98 4.56 -7.22
N GLY A 93 9.93 3.65 -7.38
CA GLY A 93 10.21 2.64 -6.38
C GLY A 93 11.27 3.11 -5.40
N PRO A 94 11.36 2.45 -4.24
CA PRO A 94 10.54 1.30 -3.81
C PRO A 94 9.10 1.70 -3.47
N VAL A 95 8.17 0.76 -3.70
CA VAL A 95 6.74 0.96 -3.46
C VAL A 95 6.31 0.13 -2.25
N LEU A 96 5.54 0.74 -1.36
CA LEU A 96 4.91 0.04 -0.25
C LEU A 96 3.41 -0.07 -0.53
N ALA A 97 2.90 -1.29 -0.62
CA ALA A 97 1.47 -1.53 -0.75
C ALA A 97 0.94 -2.09 0.55
N PHE A 98 -0.22 -1.61 1.00
CA PHE A 98 -0.79 -2.12 2.24
C PHE A 98 -2.28 -2.40 2.11
N CYS A 99 -2.77 -3.26 2.99
CA CYS A 99 -4.18 -3.56 3.15
C CYS A 99 -4.41 -3.84 4.63
N ARG A 100 -5.39 -4.66 4.99
CA ARG A 100 -5.62 -4.95 6.40
C ARG A 100 -4.45 -5.72 7.03
N SER A 101 -4.01 -6.81 6.39
CA SER A 101 -2.98 -7.70 6.93
C SER A 101 -1.73 -7.80 6.07
N GLY A 102 -1.77 -7.26 4.85
CA GLY A 102 -0.72 -7.45 3.86
C GLY A 102 -1.00 -8.59 2.89
N ALA A 103 -1.93 -9.49 3.23
CA ALA A 103 -2.21 -10.65 2.39
C ALA A 103 -2.85 -10.29 1.06
N ARG A 104 -3.78 -9.34 1.07
CA ARG A 104 -4.46 -8.88 -0.14
C ARG A 104 -3.49 -8.23 -1.10
N SER A 105 -2.64 -7.34 -0.58
CA SER A 105 -1.61 -6.69 -1.39
C SER A 105 -0.63 -7.71 -1.96
N THR A 106 -0.30 -8.74 -1.19
CA THR A 106 0.57 -9.82 -1.65
C THR A 106 -0.08 -10.57 -2.81
N ARG A 107 -1.37 -10.91 -2.70
CA ARG A 107 -2.08 -11.61 -3.76
C ARG A 107 -2.15 -10.76 -5.03
N LEU A 108 -2.39 -9.45 -4.87
CA LEU A 108 -2.38 -8.54 -6.02
C LEU A 108 -1.02 -8.52 -6.70
N PHE A 109 0.04 -8.46 -5.91
CA PHE A 109 1.40 -8.44 -6.46
C PHE A 109 1.69 -9.73 -7.22
N LEU A 110 1.37 -10.89 -6.66
CA LEU A 110 1.63 -12.17 -7.31
C LEU A 110 0.83 -12.29 -8.61
N ALA A 111 -0.43 -11.88 -8.61
CA ALA A 111 -1.26 -11.92 -9.82
C ALA A 111 -0.74 -10.95 -10.89
N ALA A 112 -0.34 -9.75 -10.48
CA ALA A 112 0.19 -8.76 -11.41
C ALA A 112 1.52 -9.22 -12.01
N SER A 113 2.33 -9.92 -11.23
CA SER A 113 3.63 -10.42 -11.70
C SER A 113 3.50 -11.61 -12.63
N ALA A 114 2.41 -12.36 -12.54
CA ALA A 114 2.16 -13.52 -13.39
C ALA A 114 1.52 -13.13 -14.73
N ALA A 115 1.02 -11.91 -14.82
CA ALA A 115 0.32 -11.47 -16.03
C ALA A 115 1.26 -11.17 -17.18
#